data_435772bc2ac5147891f791865c388cf3
#
_entry.id   435772bc2ac5147891f791865c388cf3
#
_cell.length_a   1.000
_cell.length_b   1.000
_cell.length_c   1.000
_cell.angle_alpha   90.00
_cell.angle_beta   90.00
_cell.angle_gamma   90.00
#
_symmetry.space_group_name_H-M   'P 1'
#
loop_
_entity.id
_entity.type
_entity.pdbx_description
1 polymer ?
#
loop_
_entity_poly.entity_id
_entity_poly.type
_entity_poly.pdbx_seq_one_letter_code
_entity_poly.pdbx_strand_id
1 'polypeptide(L)'
;MRAARAYKAPAAPVRLGRPKGVTADATRERILDSAEALFADGGYEGTSIRDIADGAGVGIAVVSYHFGPKDDLFDAVIARRAGVMNAQRAHALEAARALADGKSVAVATLVRAYVAPFVGYALQGDQGWRNYAVLMGRLANSPRGTAVIARHYGDTAQAYINALIQTLPGADRFALIEGFMAMVSSMLFVCASTGRLESLAETYGVALPDTHVIENLVNFNAAGLLALADAPKDEA
;
A
#
# COMPACT_ATOMS: atom_id res chain seq x y z
N MET A 1 44.33 54.58 39.43
CA MET A 1 42.90 54.52 39.00
C MET A 1 42.79 53.56 37.83
N ARG A 2 42.26 52.37 38.06
CA ARG A 2 42.02 51.36 36.99
C ARG A 2 40.54 51.48 36.58
N ALA A 3 40.29 51.79 35.30
CA ALA A 3 38.96 51.89 34.72
C ALA A 3 38.28 50.52 34.69
N ALA A 4 37.06 50.39 35.21
CA ALA A 4 36.24 49.23 35.20
C ALA A 4 35.75 48.96 33.74
N ARG A 5 36.03 47.77 33.22
CA ARG A 5 35.59 47.28 31.93
C ARG A 5 34.14 46.85 32.05
N ALA A 6 33.22 47.57 31.38
CA ALA A 6 31.80 47.22 31.33
C ALA A 6 31.57 45.84 30.70
N TYR A 7 30.89 44.97 31.42
CA TYR A 7 30.43 43.64 30.92
C TYR A 7 29.32 43.83 29.92
N LYS A 8 29.56 43.42 28.67
CA LYS A 8 28.56 43.39 27.60
C LYS A 8 27.85 42.04 27.62
N ALA A 9 26.58 42.03 27.99
CA ALA A 9 25.75 40.83 28.00
C ALA A 9 25.71 40.18 26.61
N PRO A 10 25.69 38.83 26.49
CA PRO A 10 25.54 38.13 25.22
C PRO A 10 24.19 38.45 24.58
N ALA A 11 24.17 38.66 23.26
CA ALA A 11 22.99 38.91 22.49
C ALA A 11 22.03 37.70 22.59
N ALA A 12 20.74 37.98 22.76
CA ALA A 12 19.68 36.94 22.78
C ALA A 12 19.71 36.10 21.49
N PRO A 13 19.44 34.80 21.55
CA PRO A 13 19.45 33.94 20.37
C PRO A 13 18.41 34.44 19.35
N VAL A 14 18.89 34.64 18.13
CA VAL A 14 18.03 34.99 16.97
C VAL A 14 17.04 33.84 16.77
N ARG A 15 15.75 34.08 17.02
CA ARG A 15 14.71 33.17 16.60
C ARG A 15 14.71 33.14 15.06
N LEU A 16 15.24 32.06 14.50
CA LEU A 16 15.10 31.77 13.08
C LEU A 16 13.60 31.71 12.76
N GLY A 17 13.10 32.75 12.09
CA GLY A 17 11.73 32.82 11.63
C GLY A 17 11.44 31.65 10.69
N ARG A 18 10.20 31.12 10.75
CA ARG A 18 9.67 30.10 9.84
C ARG A 18 10.02 30.45 8.39
N PRO A 19 10.60 29.54 7.57
CA PRO A 19 10.86 29.80 6.17
C PRO A 19 9.58 30.29 5.50
N LYS A 20 9.59 31.46 4.90
CA LYS A 20 8.46 32.03 4.15
C LYS A 20 8.21 31.14 2.93
N GLY A 21 7.08 30.42 2.88
CA GLY A 21 6.63 29.74 1.67
C GLY A 21 6.20 28.27 1.79
N VAL A 22 6.37 27.59 2.94
CA VAL A 22 5.87 26.23 3.10
C VAL A 22 4.48 26.28 3.75
N THR A 23 3.44 25.91 2.98
CA THR A 23 2.08 25.82 3.48
C THR A 23 1.94 24.65 4.48
N ALA A 24 0.89 24.69 5.31
CA ALA A 24 0.59 23.59 6.24
C ALA A 24 0.43 22.24 5.49
N ASP A 25 -0.19 22.29 4.31
CA ASP A 25 -0.38 21.11 3.45
C ASP A 25 0.96 20.55 2.93
N ALA A 26 1.87 21.39 2.47
CA ALA A 26 3.20 20.94 2.04
C ALA A 26 4.03 20.36 3.19
N THR A 27 3.84 20.85 4.42
CA THR A 27 4.48 20.26 5.60
C THR A 27 3.85 18.90 5.93
N ARG A 28 2.54 18.79 5.84
CA ARG A 28 1.80 17.54 6.05
C ARG A 28 2.24 16.46 5.06
N GLU A 29 2.36 16.78 3.78
CA GLU A 29 2.82 15.83 2.75
C GLU A 29 4.28 15.38 2.98
N ARG A 30 5.19 16.26 3.35
CA ARG A 30 6.58 15.86 3.69
C ARG A 30 6.63 14.89 4.87
N ILE A 31 5.79 15.07 5.88
CA ILE A 31 5.71 14.14 7.02
C ILE A 31 5.19 12.79 6.56
N LEU A 32 4.15 12.75 5.71
CA LEU A 32 3.61 11.51 5.15
C LEU A 32 4.65 10.79 4.28
N ASP A 33 5.40 11.51 3.44
CA ASP A 33 6.44 10.90 2.59
C ASP A 33 7.57 10.30 3.42
N SER A 34 8.04 11.02 4.46
CA SER A 34 9.04 10.52 5.39
C SER A 34 8.55 9.29 6.15
N ALA A 35 7.30 9.34 6.65
CA ALA A 35 6.69 8.23 7.38
C ALA A 35 6.49 7.00 6.48
N GLU A 36 6.00 7.18 5.25
CA GLU A 36 5.81 6.10 4.27
C GLU A 36 7.13 5.38 3.98
N ALA A 37 8.22 6.13 3.75
CA ALA A 37 9.54 5.56 3.49
C ALA A 37 10.09 4.79 4.69
N LEU A 38 10.01 5.37 5.89
CA LEU A 38 10.52 4.75 7.11
C LEU A 38 9.70 3.53 7.54
N PHE A 39 8.38 3.58 7.43
CA PHE A 39 7.53 2.43 7.69
C PHE A 39 7.72 1.30 6.66
N ALA A 40 8.03 1.63 5.42
CA ALA A 40 8.38 0.64 4.41
C ALA A 40 9.71 -0.05 4.72
N ASP A 41 10.72 0.68 5.20
CA ASP A 41 12.04 0.15 5.52
C ASP A 41 12.08 -0.59 6.86
N GLY A 42 11.71 0.06 7.95
CA GLY A 42 11.81 -0.44 9.33
C GLY A 42 10.55 -1.12 9.87
N GLY A 43 9.44 -1.05 9.15
CA GLY A 43 8.12 -1.45 9.66
C GLY A 43 7.59 -0.47 10.73
N TYR A 44 6.39 -0.76 11.23
CA TYR A 44 5.77 0.08 12.25
C TYR A 44 6.62 0.15 13.53
N GLU A 45 7.05 -0.99 14.07
CA GLU A 45 7.76 -1.04 15.35
C GLU A 45 9.17 -0.43 15.27
N GLY A 46 9.86 -0.61 14.14
CA GLY A 46 11.23 -0.12 13.92
C GLY A 46 11.33 1.39 13.60
N THR A 47 10.21 2.11 13.50
CA THR A 47 10.17 3.53 13.14
C THR A 47 9.71 4.36 14.32
N SER A 48 10.39 5.47 14.66
CA SER A 48 9.97 6.41 15.69
C SER A 48 9.43 7.72 15.11
N ILE A 49 8.60 8.44 15.88
CA ILE A 49 8.14 9.80 15.50
C ILE A 49 9.32 10.76 15.34
N ARG A 50 10.41 10.53 16.07
CA ARG A 50 11.63 11.34 15.95
C ARG A 50 12.30 11.13 14.60
N ASP A 51 12.45 9.89 14.15
CA ASP A 51 13.06 9.58 12.84
C ASP A 51 12.22 10.18 11.71
N ILE A 52 10.89 10.11 11.83
CA ILE A 52 9.97 10.72 10.87
C ILE A 52 10.12 12.24 10.85
N ALA A 53 10.20 12.88 12.00
CA ALA A 53 10.38 14.33 12.11
C ALA A 53 11.70 14.78 11.50
N ASP A 54 12.79 14.07 11.80
CA ASP A 54 14.13 14.32 11.27
C ASP A 54 14.13 14.13 9.74
N GLY A 55 13.56 13.06 9.21
CA GLY A 55 13.43 12.80 7.77
C GLY A 55 12.57 13.84 7.04
N ALA A 56 11.52 14.34 7.67
CA ALA A 56 10.67 15.39 7.13
C ALA A 56 11.27 16.81 7.28
N GLY A 57 12.37 16.98 8.01
CA GLY A 57 12.99 18.27 8.31
C GLY A 57 12.07 19.19 9.14
N VAL A 58 11.39 18.61 10.14
CA VAL A 58 10.46 19.32 11.06
C VAL A 58 10.74 18.96 12.52
N GLY A 59 10.19 19.72 13.45
CA GLY A 59 10.24 19.34 14.87
C GLY A 59 9.18 18.26 15.21
N ILE A 60 9.45 17.42 16.22
CA ILE A 60 8.51 16.39 16.71
C ILE A 60 7.13 16.99 17.03
N ALA A 61 7.09 18.19 17.64
CA ALA A 61 5.84 18.88 17.98
C ALA A 61 5.00 19.19 16.72
N VAL A 62 5.63 19.41 15.56
CA VAL A 62 4.93 19.64 14.29
C VAL A 62 4.28 18.35 13.79
N VAL A 63 4.96 17.22 13.89
CA VAL A 63 4.39 15.91 13.56
C VAL A 63 3.16 15.63 14.43
N SER A 64 3.29 15.78 15.75
CA SER A 64 2.19 15.56 16.70
C SER A 64 1.04 16.55 16.48
N TYR A 65 1.30 17.78 16.08
CA TYR A 65 0.27 18.76 15.74
C TYR A 65 -0.56 18.34 14.52
N HIS A 66 0.08 17.80 13.47
CA HIS A 66 -0.60 17.40 12.24
C HIS A 66 -1.31 16.04 12.32
N PHE A 67 -0.78 15.10 13.09
CA PHE A 67 -1.24 13.71 13.04
C PHE A 67 -1.56 13.10 14.40
N GLY A 68 -1.17 13.74 15.52
CA GLY A 68 -1.35 13.14 16.84
C GLY A 68 -0.38 11.98 17.11
N PRO A 69 -0.87 10.87 17.68
CA PRO A 69 -0.07 9.67 17.98
C PRO A 69 0.48 8.99 16.71
N LYS A 70 1.48 8.11 16.90
CA LYS A 70 2.10 7.33 15.81
C LYS A 70 1.09 6.44 15.07
N ASP A 71 0.10 5.90 15.78
CA ASP A 71 -0.96 5.10 15.17
C ASP A 71 -1.79 5.90 14.17
N ASP A 72 -2.14 7.14 14.50
CA ASP A 72 -2.92 8.02 13.62
C ASP A 72 -2.10 8.45 12.39
N LEU A 73 -0.80 8.72 12.58
CA LEU A 73 0.09 8.97 11.46
C LEU A 73 0.23 7.75 10.55
N PHE A 74 0.37 6.56 11.12
CA PHE A 74 0.43 5.32 10.37
C PHE A 74 -0.84 5.07 9.55
N ASP A 75 -1.99 5.26 10.19
CA ASP A 75 -3.30 5.17 9.53
C ASP A 75 -3.44 6.19 8.39
N ALA A 76 -2.98 7.43 8.59
CA ALA A 76 -2.99 8.46 7.56
C ALA A 76 -2.08 8.12 6.36
N VAL A 77 -0.93 7.48 6.58
CA VAL A 77 -0.05 6.98 5.50
C VAL A 77 -0.78 5.94 4.66
N ILE A 78 -1.46 4.98 5.30
CA ILE A 78 -2.22 3.95 4.57
C ILE A 78 -3.41 4.59 3.84
N ALA A 79 -4.19 5.44 4.52
CA ALA A 79 -5.37 6.10 3.97
C ALA A 79 -5.08 6.89 2.69
N ARG A 80 -3.94 7.60 2.64
CA ARG A 80 -3.52 8.41 1.49
C ARG A 80 -3.50 7.61 0.19
N ARG A 81 -2.87 6.43 0.21
CA ARG A 81 -2.72 5.57 -0.98
C ARG A 81 -3.93 4.66 -1.18
N ALA A 82 -4.52 4.17 -0.10
CA ALA A 82 -5.70 3.32 -0.16
C ALA A 82 -6.88 4.01 -0.85
N GLY A 83 -7.08 5.31 -0.61
CA GLY A 83 -8.13 6.08 -1.27
C GLY A 83 -7.99 6.08 -2.80
N VAL A 84 -6.77 6.33 -3.31
CA VAL A 84 -6.47 6.27 -4.76
C VAL A 84 -6.68 4.87 -5.29
N MET A 85 -6.17 3.84 -4.60
CA MET A 85 -6.26 2.45 -5.03
C MET A 85 -7.71 1.95 -5.09
N ASN A 86 -8.50 2.26 -4.07
CA ASN A 86 -9.91 1.87 -4.01
C ASN A 86 -10.71 2.53 -5.13
N ALA A 87 -10.46 3.81 -5.43
CA ALA A 87 -11.10 4.51 -6.53
C ALA A 87 -10.77 3.85 -7.90
N GLN A 88 -9.50 3.50 -8.13
CA GLN A 88 -9.07 2.81 -9.36
C GLN A 88 -9.72 1.43 -9.49
N ARG A 89 -9.77 0.65 -8.41
CA ARG A 89 -10.40 -0.68 -8.39
C ARG A 89 -11.91 -0.59 -8.59
N ALA A 90 -12.59 0.35 -7.93
CA ALA A 90 -14.01 0.56 -8.14
C ALA A 90 -14.32 0.90 -9.59
N HIS A 91 -13.56 1.84 -10.19
CA HIS A 91 -13.70 2.18 -11.61
C HIS A 91 -13.46 0.98 -12.53
N ALA A 92 -12.41 0.18 -12.27
CA ALA A 92 -12.09 -1.01 -13.07
C ALA A 92 -13.19 -2.08 -12.97
N LEU A 93 -13.80 -2.27 -11.79
CA LEU A 93 -14.91 -3.20 -11.59
C LEU A 93 -16.16 -2.75 -12.34
N GLU A 94 -16.51 -1.47 -12.26
CA GLU A 94 -17.65 -0.92 -13.01
C GLU A 94 -17.44 -1.00 -14.53
N ALA A 95 -16.24 -0.71 -15.01
CA ALA A 95 -15.91 -0.88 -16.44
C ALA A 95 -16.04 -2.34 -16.88
N ALA A 96 -15.59 -3.29 -16.06
CA ALA A 96 -15.74 -4.72 -16.34
C ALA A 96 -17.21 -5.15 -16.41
N ARG A 97 -18.06 -4.64 -15.52
CA ARG A 97 -19.51 -4.89 -15.52
C ARG A 97 -20.20 -4.30 -16.75
N ALA A 98 -19.84 -3.07 -17.12
CA ALA A 98 -20.40 -2.42 -18.29
C ALA A 98 -20.07 -3.18 -19.59
N LEU A 99 -18.83 -3.67 -19.72
CA LEU A 99 -18.39 -4.48 -20.87
C LEU A 99 -19.07 -5.86 -20.92
N ALA A 100 -19.47 -6.41 -19.79
CA ALA A 100 -20.18 -7.70 -19.73
C ALA A 100 -21.64 -7.61 -20.20
N ASP A 101 -22.19 -6.40 -20.34
CA ASP A 101 -23.53 -6.12 -20.88
C ASP A 101 -24.62 -7.01 -20.28
N GLY A 102 -24.72 -7.01 -18.96
CA GLY A 102 -25.70 -7.82 -18.21
C GLY A 102 -25.34 -9.29 -18.04
N LYS A 103 -24.21 -9.76 -18.60
CA LYS A 103 -23.68 -11.12 -18.39
C LYS A 103 -22.74 -11.16 -17.20
N SER A 104 -22.39 -12.38 -16.78
CA SER A 104 -21.33 -12.60 -15.79
C SER A 104 -20.01 -12.05 -16.30
N VAL A 105 -19.27 -11.32 -15.44
CA VAL A 105 -17.93 -10.85 -15.76
C VAL A 105 -16.96 -12.03 -15.69
N ALA A 106 -16.13 -12.26 -16.69
CA ALA A 106 -15.15 -13.34 -16.67
C ALA A 106 -14.19 -13.22 -15.47
N VAL A 107 -13.84 -14.34 -14.84
CA VAL A 107 -12.94 -14.38 -13.66
C VAL A 107 -11.61 -13.66 -13.94
N ALA A 108 -11.00 -13.90 -15.12
CA ALA A 108 -9.75 -13.24 -15.49
C ALA A 108 -9.90 -11.71 -15.57
N THR A 109 -11.08 -11.20 -15.99
CA THR A 109 -11.38 -9.76 -16.01
C THR A 109 -11.49 -9.19 -14.59
N LEU A 110 -12.14 -9.90 -13.67
CA LEU A 110 -12.21 -9.50 -12.26
C LEU A 110 -10.83 -9.49 -11.60
N VAL A 111 -10.03 -10.53 -11.82
CA VAL A 111 -8.66 -10.60 -11.32
C VAL A 111 -7.82 -9.43 -11.86
N ARG A 112 -7.89 -9.15 -13.16
CA ARG A 112 -7.19 -8.03 -13.78
C ARG A 112 -7.62 -6.70 -13.18
N ALA A 113 -8.92 -6.47 -13.04
CA ALA A 113 -9.48 -5.24 -12.48
C ALA A 113 -8.99 -4.96 -11.05
N TYR A 114 -8.73 -6.02 -10.26
CA TYR A 114 -8.20 -5.90 -8.91
C TYR A 114 -6.67 -5.72 -8.88
N VAL A 115 -5.95 -6.53 -9.65
CA VAL A 115 -4.48 -6.67 -9.59
C VAL A 115 -3.77 -5.55 -10.33
N ALA A 116 -4.22 -5.24 -11.58
CA ALA A 116 -3.49 -4.36 -12.48
C ALA A 116 -3.25 -2.95 -11.94
N PRO A 117 -4.19 -2.28 -11.25
CA PRO A 117 -3.93 -0.95 -10.70
C PRO A 117 -2.79 -0.96 -9.68
N PHE A 118 -2.76 -1.94 -8.77
CA PHE A 118 -1.73 -2.00 -7.73
C PHE A 118 -0.35 -2.31 -8.30
N VAL A 119 -0.27 -3.31 -9.19
CA VAL A 119 0.98 -3.69 -9.86
C VAL A 119 1.51 -2.53 -10.71
N GLY A 120 0.63 -1.84 -11.44
CA GLY A 120 1.00 -0.68 -12.24
C GLY A 120 1.65 0.42 -11.39
N TYR A 121 1.03 0.79 -10.29
CA TYR A 121 1.61 1.77 -9.36
C TYR A 121 2.90 1.29 -8.69
N ALA A 122 2.97 0.02 -8.28
CA ALA A 122 4.16 -0.54 -7.62
C ALA A 122 5.39 -0.57 -8.53
N LEU A 123 5.21 -0.91 -9.82
CA LEU A 123 6.31 -1.08 -10.77
C LEU A 123 6.65 0.19 -11.56
N GLN A 124 5.64 1.01 -11.91
CA GLN A 124 5.79 2.17 -12.79
C GLN A 124 5.57 3.51 -12.08
N GLY A 125 5.08 3.51 -10.85
CA GLY A 125 4.83 4.70 -10.05
C GLY A 125 6.12 5.33 -9.49
N ASP A 126 5.94 6.40 -8.74
CA ASP A 126 7.01 7.07 -8.01
C ASP A 126 7.57 6.22 -6.85
N GLN A 127 8.60 6.72 -6.18
CA GLN A 127 9.21 6.02 -5.04
C GLN A 127 8.21 5.78 -3.90
N GLY A 128 7.25 6.68 -3.69
CA GLY A 128 6.23 6.52 -2.67
C GLY A 128 5.34 5.30 -2.94
N TRP A 129 4.93 5.04 -4.19
CA TRP A 129 4.16 3.85 -4.51
C TRP A 129 4.96 2.56 -4.33
N ARG A 130 6.26 2.57 -4.62
CA ARG A 130 7.16 1.43 -4.33
C ARG A 130 7.27 1.19 -2.83
N ASN A 131 7.48 2.25 -2.04
CA ASN A 131 7.49 2.17 -0.58
C ASN A 131 6.16 1.62 -0.04
N TYR A 132 5.05 2.11 -0.57
CA TYR A 132 3.73 1.63 -0.18
C TYR A 132 3.50 0.15 -0.49
N ALA A 133 3.96 -0.34 -1.64
CA ALA A 133 3.87 -1.77 -1.98
C ALA A 133 4.66 -2.65 -0.99
N VAL A 134 5.89 -2.24 -0.62
CA VAL A 134 6.70 -2.90 0.42
C VAL A 134 5.99 -2.87 1.77
N LEU A 135 5.47 -1.69 2.16
CA LEU A 135 4.73 -1.51 3.41
C LEU A 135 3.50 -2.42 3.48
N MET A 136 2.71 -2.51 2.40
CA MET A 136 1.53 -3.36 2.34
C MET A 136 1.88 -4.86 2.39
N GLY A 137 2.98 -5.28 1.76
CA GLY A 137 3.49 -6.65 1.87
C GLY A 137 3.88 -7.03 3.30
N ARG A 138 4.51 -6.12 4.04
CA ARG A 138 4.83 -6.29 5.48
C ARG A 138 3.58 -6.30 6.34
N LEU A 139 2.66 -5.37 6.09
CA LEU A 139 1.44 -5.20 6.87
C LEU A 139 0.50 -6.41 6.75
N ALA A 140 0.35 -6.97 5.55
CA ALA A 140 -0.51 -8.12 5.29
C ALA A 140 -0.10 -9.37 6.10
N ASN A 141 1.18 -9.47 6.49
CA ASN A 141 1.72 -10.57 7.27
C ASN A 141 1.94 -10.21 8.76
N SER A 142 1.29 -9.17 9.27
CA SER A 142 1.44 -8.71 10.65
C SER A 142 0.10 -8.76 11.40
N PRO A 143 0.10 -9.00 12.73
CA PRO A 143 -1.13 -8.95 13.54
C PRO A 143 -1.85 -7.58 13.45
N ARG A 144 -1.09 -6.49 13.33
CA ARG A 144 -1.63 -5.13 13.14
C ARG A 144 -2.37 -4.98 11.80
N GLY A 145 -1.93 -5.72 10.78
CA GLY A 145 -2.48 -5.64 9.43
C GLY A 145 -3.95 -5.95 9.33
N THR A 146 -4.45 -6.92 10.09
CA THR A 146 -5.85 -7.33 10.00
C THR A 146 -6.81 -6.15 10.18
N ALA A 147 -6.66 -5.37 11.25
CA ALA A 147 -7.57 -4.25 11.53
C ALA A 147 -7.38 -3.08 10.56
N VAL A 148 -6.14 -2.76 10.21
CA VAL A 148 -5.82 -1.64 9.30
C VAL A 148 -6.28 -1.94 7.87
N ILE A 149 -5.99 -3.15 7.38
CA ILE A 149 -6.42 -3.57 6.03
C ILE A 149 -7.94 -3.66 5.95
N ALA A 150 -8.61 -4.22 6.96
CA ALA A 150 -10.08 -4.27 6.99
C ALA A 150 -10.69 -2.87 6.94
N ARG A 151 -10.13 -1.91 7.66
CA ARG A 151 -10.62 -0.51 7.67
C ARG A 151 -10.51 0.16 6.31
N HIS A 152 -9.38 -0.01 5.63
CA HIS A 152 -9.10 0.74 4.40
C HIS A 152 -9.46 0.02 3.11
N TYR A 153 -9.56 -1.32 3.14
CA TYR A 153 -9.79 -2.14 1.94
C TYR A 153 -10.98 -3.09 2.04
N GLY A 154 -11.66 -3.16 3.20
CA GLY A 154 -12.76 -4.09 3.46
C GLY A 154 -13.87 -3.99 2.43
N ASP A 155 -14.37 -2.78 2.17
CA ASP A 155 -15.46 -2.55 1.20
C ASP A 155 -15.05 -2.96 -0.23
N THR A 156 -13.82 -2.62 -0.62
CA THR A 156 -13.29 -3.01 -1.94
C THR A 156 -13.15 -4.52 -2.06
N ALA A 157 -12.60 -5.19 -1.04
CA ALA A 157 -12.49 -6.65 -1.02
C ALA A 157 -13.88 -7.31 -1.12
N GLN A 158 -14.85 -6.83 -0.34
CA GLN A 158 -16.22 -7.32 -0.36
C GLN A 158 -16.87 -7.16 -1.74
N ALA A 159 -16.68 -6.02 -2.42
CA ALA A 159 -17.22 -5.79 -3.75
C ALA A 159 -16.69 -6.80 -4.78
N TYR A 160 -15.40 -7.14 -4.73
CA TYR A 160 -14.79 -8.12 -5.62
C TYR A 160 -15.14 -9.57 -5.27
N ILE A 161 -15.19 -9.92 -3.98
CA ILE A 161 -15.65 -11.25 -3.54
C ILE A 161 -17.11 -11.47 -3.97
N ASN A 162 -17.97 -10.47 -3.81
CA ASN A 162 -19.35 -10.55 -4.29
C ASN A 162 -19.44 -10.72 -5.82
N ALA A 163 -18.57 -10.05 -6.57
CA ALA A 163 -18.49 -10.22 -8.02
C ALA A 163 -18.04 -11.65 -8.40
N LEU A 164 -17.08 -12.23 -7.68
CA LEU A 164 -16.66 -13.63 -7.85
C LEU A 164 -17.81 -14.61 -7.53
N ILE A 165 -18.55 -14.41 -6.45
CA ILE A 165 -19.72 -15.23 -6.09
C ILE A 165 -20.79 -15.16 -7.18
N GLN A 166 -21.04 -13.98 -7.77
CA GLN A 166 -21.98 -13.82 -8.88
C GLN A 166 -21.50 -14.51 -10.16
N THR A 167 -20.18 -14.51 -10.39
CA THR A 167 -19.58 -15.15 -11.57
C THR A 167 -19.51 -16.66 -11.45
N LEU A 168 -19.35 -17.18 -10.24
CA LEU A 168 -19.17 -18.59 -9.92
C LEU A 168 -20.23 -19.06 -8.89
N PRO A 169 -21.51 -19.07 -9.26
CA PRO A 169 -22.62 -19.27 -8.29
C PRO A 169 -22.64 -20.68 -7.69
N GLY A 170 -21.96 -21.64 -8.30
CA GLY A 170 -21.83 -23.02 -7.80
C GLY A 170 -20.66 -23.24 -6.85
N ALA A 171 -19.73 -22.30 -6.75
CA ALA A 171 -18.52 -22.44 -5.95
C ALA A 171 -18.83 -22.34 -4.44
N ASP A 172 -18.00 -23.00 -3.64
CA ASP A 172 -18.00 -22.78 -2.20
C ASP A 172 -17.53 -21.36 -1.87
N ARG A 173 -18.30 -20.67 -1.02
CA ARG A 173 -18.00 -19.28 -0.68
C ARG A 173 -16.71 -19.11 0.10
N PHE A 174 -16.38 -20.08 0.96
CA PHE A 174 -15.15 -20.03 1.74
C PHE A 174 -13.94 -20.23 0.82
N ALA A 175 -14.00 -21.19 -0.11
CA ALA A 175 -12.97 -21.40 -1.12
C ALA A 175 -12.74 -20.15 -2.00
N LEU A 176 -13.81 -19.41 -2.36
CA LEU A 176 -13.66 -18.15 -3.10
C LEU A 176 -12.99 -17.07 -2.27
N ILE A 177 -13.26 -16.99 -0.96
CA ILE A 177 -12.56 -16.05 -0.05
C ILE A 177 -11.10 -16.42 0.07
N GLU A 178 -10.77 -17.71 0.26
CA GLU A 178 -9.37 -18.18 0.30
C GLU A 178 -8.64 -17.90 -1.02
N GLY A 179 -9.29 -18.18 -2.15
CA GLY A 179 -8.74 -17.87 -3.48
C GLY A 179 -8.49 -16.38 -3.69
N PHE A 180 -9.41 -15.52 -3.22
CA PHE A 180 -9.22 -14.07 -3.23
C PHE A 180 -8.01 -13.66 -2.36
N MET A 181 -7.87 -14.23 -1.16
CA MET A 181 -6.71 -13.96 -0.29
C MET A 181 -5.40 -14.45 -0.90
N ALA A 182 -5.39 -15.60 -1.57
CA ALA A 182 -4.23 -16.11 -2.31
C ALA A 182 -3.84 -15.16 -3.46
N MET A 183 -4.83 -14.65 -4.19
CA MET A 183 -4.61 -13.63 -5.23
C MET A 183 -3.98 -12.35 -4.66
N VAL A 184 -4.50 -11.83 -3.55
CA VAL A 184 -3.94 -10.65 -2.89
C VAL A 184 -2.50 -10.91 -2.44
N SER A 185 -2.24 -12.09 -1.84
CA SER A 185 -0.92 -12.48 -1.35
C SER A 185 0.11 -12.59 -2.48
N SER A 186 -0.26 -13.23 -3.60
CA SER A 186 0.62 -13.34 -4.78
C SER A 186 0.94 -11.97 -5.39
N MET A 187 -0.05 -11.08 -5.49
CA MET A 187 0.14 -9.70 -5.95
C MET A 187 1.10 -8.92 -5.04
N LEU A 188 0.87 -8.95 -3.73
CA LEU A 188 1.73 -8.24 -2.77
C LEU A 188 3.16 -8.79 -2.75
N PHE A 189 3.33 -10.11 -2.85
CA PHE A 189 4.65 -10.73 -2.91
C PHE A 189 5.47 -10.23 -4.11
N VAL A 190 4.86 -10.20 -5.28
CA VAL A 190 5.52 -9.72 -6.52
C VAL A 190 5.86 -8.22 -6.42
N CYS A 191 4.95 -7.41 -5.85
CA CYS A 191 5.14 -5.96 -5.74
C CYS A 191 6.12 -5.55 -4.63
N ALA A 192 6.34 -6.39 -3.61
CA ALA A 192 7.26 -6.09 -2.51
C ALA A 192 8.75 -6.10 -2.91
N SER A 193 9.07 -6.55 -4.14
CA SER A 193 10.40 -6.49 -4.76
C SER A 193 11.53 -6.95 -3.83
N THR A 194 11.47 -8.20 -3.39
CA THR A 194 12.48 -8.78 -2.46
C THR A 194 13.78 -9.20 -3.13
N GLY A 195 13.92 -9.02 -4.46
CA GLY A 195 15.04 -9.54 -5.25
C GLY A 195 15.07 -11.06 -5.43
N ARG A 196 14.08 -11.78 -4.84
CA ARG A 196 14.05 -13.23 -4.88
C ARG A 196 13.72 -13.78 -6.27
N LEU A 197 12.84 -13.15 -7.00
CA LEU A 197 12.49 -13.52 -8.36
C LEU A 197 13.69 -13.35 -9.28
N GLU A 198 14.38 -12.21 -9.17
CA GLU A 198 15.58 -11.88 -9.89
C GLU A 198 16.68 -12.90 -9.65
N SER A 199 16.95 -13.25 -8.40
CA SER A 199 17.96 -14.25 -8.02
C SER A 199 17.65 -15.64 -8.58
N LEU A 200 16.37 -16.06 -8.57
CA LEU A 200 15.97 -17.33 -9.15
C LEU A 200 16.09 -17.32 -10.67
N ALA A 201 15.66 -16.24 -11.33
CA ALA A 201 15.78 -16.10 -12.78
C ALA A 201 17.24 -16.16 -13.24
N GLU A 202 18.15 -15.51 -12.52
CA GLU A 202 19.60 -15.59 -12.75
C GLU A 202 20.11 -17.02 -12.60
N THR A 203 19.71 -17.73 -11.53
CA THR A 203 20.10 -19.12 -11.26
C THR A 203 19.72 -20.06 -12.40
N TYR A 204 18.55 -19.83 -13.02
CA TYR A 204 18.06 -20.65 -14.13
C TYR A 204 18.41 -20.11 -15.52
N GLY A 205 19.18 -19.01 -15.60
CA GLY A 205 19.58 -18.39 -16.87
C GLY A 205 18.41 -17.83 -17.68
N VAL A 206 17.34 -17.40 -16.99
CA VAL A 206 16.11 -16.86 -17.61
C VAL A 206 16.11 -15.33 -17.49
N ALA A 207 15.91 -14.65 -18.61
CA ALA A 207 15.71 -13.19 -18.59
C ALA A 207 14.34 -12.87 -17.98
N LEU A 208 14.30 -11.87 -17.11
CA LEU A 208 13.03 -11.33 -16.58
C LEU A 208 12.39 -10.44 -17.65
N PRO A 209 11.18 -10.76 -18.11
CA PRO A 209 10.49 -9.92 -19.07
C PRO A 209 9.87 -8.71 -18.39
N ASP A 210 10.11 -7.50 -18.91
CA ASP A 210 9.63 -6.23 -18.36
C ASP A 210 8.09 -6.08 -18.32
N THR A 211 7.34 -6.92 -19.06
CA THR A 211 5.93 -6.64 -19.37
C THR A 211 4.92 -7.72 -18.98
N HIS A 212 5.35 -8.90 -18.50
CA HIS A 212 4.44 -10.04 -18.32
C HIS A 212 3.90 -10.25 -16.90
N VAL A 213 4.31 -9.43 -15.94
CA VAL A 213 3.96 -9.63 -14.52
C VAL A 213 2.44 -9.62 -14.30
N ILE A 214 1.74 -8.64 -14.87
CA ILE A 214 0.27 -8.54 -14.73
C ILE A 214 -0.41 -9.73 -15.40
N GLU A 215 0.01 -10.08 -16.62
CA GLU A 215 -0.59 -11.19 -17.37
C GLU A 215 -0.38 -12.53 -16.64
N ASN A 216 0.81 -12.77 -16.12
CA ASN A 216 1.11 -13.99 -15.37
C ASN A 216 0.30 -14.06 -14.07
N LEU A 217 0.20 -12.96 -13.32
CA LEU A 217 -0.64 -12.90 -12.13
C LEU A 217 -2.12 -13.14 -12.47
N VAL A 218 -2.63 -12.54 -13.54
CA VAL A 218 -4.01 -12.72 -13.97
C VAL A 218 -4.28 -14.17 -14.35
N ASN A 219 -3.45 -14.76 -15.18
CA ASN A 219 -3.64 -16.12 -15.66
C ASN A 219 -3.55 -17.14 -14.54
N PHE A 220 -2.53 -17.01 -13.66
CA PHE A 220 -2.34 -17.91 -12.53
C PHE A 220 -3.51 -17.84 -11.53
N ASN A 221 -3.90 -16.64 -11.12
CA ASN A 221 -4.97 -16.49 -10.13
C ASN A 221 -6.36 -16.78 -10.70
N ALA A 222 -6.60 -16.47 -11.98
CA ALA A 222 -7.88 -16.81 -12.63
C ALA A 222 -8.03 -18.34 -12.76
N ALA A 223 -6.98 -19.04 -13.16
CA ALA A 223 -6.99 -20.50 -13.22
C ALA A 223 -7.22 -21.13 -11.84
N GLY A 224 -6.55 -20.61 -10.80
CA GLY A 224 -6.74 -21.06 -9.41
C GLY A 224 -8.17 -20.87 -8.91
N LEU A 225 -8.75 -19.70 -9.14
CA LEU A 225 -10.15 -19.42 -8.75
C LEU A 225 -11.17 -20.30 -9.48
N LEU A 226 -10.95 -20.59 -10.77
CA LEU A 226 -11.79 -21.50 -11.54
C LEU A 226 -11.68 -22.94 -11.02
N ALA A 227 -10.46 -23.41 -10.72
CA ALA A 227 -10.23 -24.74 -10.17
C ALA A 227 -10.90 -24.93 -8.80
N LEU A 228 -10.88 -23.89 -7.94
CA LEU A 228 -11.61 -23.93 -6.65
C LEU A 228 -13.12 -23.99 -6.83
N ALA A 229 -13.66 -23.39 -7.91
CA ALA A 229 -15.08 -23.44 -8.20
C ALA A 229 -15.56 -24.83 -8.68
N ASP A 230 -14.67 -25.58 -9.33
CA ASP A 230 -14.95 -26.93 -9.86
C ASP A 230 -14.62 -28.04 -8.84
N ALA A 231 -14.03 -27.71 -7.68
CA ALA A 231 -13.70 -28.67 -6.66
C ALA A 231 -14.96 -29.38 -6.12
N PRO A 232 -14.93 -30.72 -5.93
CA PRO A 232 -16.04 -31.42 -5.32
C PRO A 232 -16.32 -30.84 -3.93
N LYS A 233 -17.60 -30.57 -3.65
CA LYS A 233 -18.01 -30.14 -2.31
C LYS A 233 -17.81 -31.35 -1.39
N ASP A 234 -16.89 -31.26 -0.45
CA ASP A 234 -16.80 -32.28 0.61
C ASP A 234 -18.16 -32.32 1.31
N GLU A 235 -18.79 -33.48 1.25
CA GLU A 235 -20.02 -33.76 2.02
C GLU A 235 -19.64 -33.72 3.51
N ALA A 236 -20.01 -32.59 4.20
CA ALA A 236 -19.79 -32.39 5.62
C ALA A 236 -20.84 -33.16 6.45
#